data_db64d0ea5772f3f4b489ae001e3c5989
#
_entry.id   db64d0ea5772f3f4b489ae001e3c5989
#
_cell.length_a   1.000
_cell.length_b   1.000
_cell.length_c   1.000
_cell.angle_alpha   90.00
_cell.angle_beta   90.00
_cell.angle_gamma   90.00
#
_symmetry.space_group_name_H-M   'P 1'
#
loop_
_entity.id
_entity.type
_entity.pdbx_description
1 polymer ?
#
loop_
_entity_poly.entity_id
_entity_poly.type
_entity_poly.pdbx_seq_one_letter_code
_entity_poly.pdbx_strand_id
1 'polypeptide(L)'
;MSLLAVELNDAGLLLARTGDDGNPVLVGEESPGLAVLHEGRVHVGGDAVRRYRIAPLHAQNRFWQALSLDALPWSARGIATAADLAHAHLSALLTAEARHGADELLLAVPPGYTREQLGLLVGVANECGVSVRGLVDAGLAAVATVAPAPCLLHLDLQLHQASATLLEASRAEGTLRRTRYELLPGAGVLALRQVMAESIATAFVRETRFDPLHQAASEQRLHDLLPPWLQALA
;
A
#
# COMPACT_ATOMS: atom_id res chain seq x y z
N MET A 1 -24.49 -12.00 0.52
CA MET A 1 -23.66 -11.49 1.64
C MET A 1 -22.68 -10.49 1.04
N SER A 2 -22.65 -9.28 1.52
CA SER A 2 -21.72 -8.26 1.09
C SER A 2 -20.37 -8.50 1.76
N LEU A 3 -19.29 -8.50 0.98
CA LEU A 3 -17.91 -8.76 1.42
C LEU A 3 -17.04 -7.59 0.97
N LEU A 4 -16.18 -7.14 1.87
CA LEU A 4 -15.08 -6.23 1.56
C LEU A 4 -13.81 -7.03 1.26
N ALA A 5 -12.97 -6.51 0.37
CA ALA A 5 -11.63 -7.02 0.14
C ALA A 5 -10.65 -5.86 0.13
N VAL A 6 -9.52 -6.01 0.82
CA VAL A 6 -8.41 -5.07 0.78
C VAL A 6 -7.18 -5.79 0.24
N GLU A 7 -6.59 -5.25 -0.82
CA GLU A 7 -5.25 -5.59 -1.23
C GLU A 7 -4.27 -4.74 -0.41
N LEU A 8 -3.44 -5.42 0.38
CA LEU A 8 -2.51 -4.79 1.31
C LEU A 8 -1.14 -4.56 0.64
N ASN A 9 -1.12 -3.80 -0.44
CA ASN A 9 0.13 -3.30 -1.00
C ASN A 9 0.41 -1.90 -0.44
N ASP A 10 1.52 -1.71 0.27
CA ASP A 10 1.85 -0.42 0.91
C ASP A 10 2.23 0.69 -0.08
N ALA A 11 2.47 0.37 -1.35
CA ALA A 11 2.59 1.38 -2.41
C ALA A 11 1.24 2.02 -2.74
N GLY A 12 0.13 1.25 -2.60
CA GLY A 12 -1.23 1.73 -2.76
C GLY A 12 -2.23 0.65 -2.34
N LEU A 13 -2.84 0.80 -1.14
CA LEU A 13 -3.91 -0.09 -0.71
C LEU A 13 -5.13 0.11 -1.60
N LEU A 14 -5.72 -0.99 -2.06
CA LEU A 14 -6.96 -1.00 -2.83
C LEU A 14 -8.08 -1.63 -2.01
N LEU A 15 -9.25 -1.00 -2.03
CA LEU A 15 -10.48 -1.53 -1.46
C LEU A 15 -11.45 -1.93 -2.57
N ALA A 16 -12.00 -3.11 -2.45
CA ALA A 16 -13.13 -3.57 -3.26
C ALA A 16 -14.27 -4.05 -2.37
N ARG A 17 -15.49 -4.03 -2.90
CA ARG A 17 -16.67 -4.63 -2.26
C ARG A 17 -17.46 -5.46 -3.26
N THR A 18 -18.28 -6.36 -2.77
CA THR A 18 -19.26 -7.04 -3.59
C THR A 18 -20.31 -6.01 -4.05
N GLY A 19 -20.50 -5.87 -5.36
CA GLY A 19 -21.55 -5.06 -5.95
C GLY A 19 -22.93 -5.74 -5.83
N ASP A 20 -23.98 -5.01 -6.21
CA ASP A 20 -25.38 -5.50 -6.18
C ASP A 20 -25.61 -6.68 -7.12
N ASP A 21 -24.83 -6.78 -8.18
CA ASP A 21 -24.82 -7.88 -9.16
C ASP A 21 -23.93 -9.07 -8.73
N GLY A 22 -23.30 -9.01 -7.55
CA GLY A 22 -22.37 -10.02 -7.04
C GLY A 22 -20.94 -9.91 -7.57
N ASN A 23 -20.65 -8.97 -8.48
CA ASN A 23 -19.32 -8.74 -9.00
C ASN A 23 -18.50 -7.81 -8.07
N PRO A 24 -17.15 -7.93 -8.06
CA PRO A 24 -16.33 -7.01 -7.30
C PRO A 24 -16.33 -5.61 -7.93
N VAL A 25 -16.46 -4.59 -7.07
CA VAL A 25 -16.41 -3.17 -7.43
C VAL A 25 -15.32 -2.51 -6.63
N LEU A 26 -14.37 -1.85 -7.31
CA LEU A 26 -13.36 -1.03 -6.64
C LEU A 26 -14.02 0.18 -5.98
N VAL A 27 -13.55 0.52 -4.79
CA VAL A 27 -14.06 1.61 -3.96
C VAL A 27 -12.94 2.61 -3.70
N GLY A 28 -13.15 3.84 -4.15
CA GLY A 28 -12.16 4.91 -4.00
C GLY A 28 -10.94 4.74 -4.91
N GLU A 29 -9.87 5.44 -4.53
CA GLU A 29 -8.58 5.42 -5.22
C GLU A 29 -7.56 4.63 -4.43
N GLU A 30 -6.46 4.25 -5.09
CA GLU A 30 -5.29 3.73 -4.40
C GLU A 30 -4.84 4.64 -3.26
N SER A 31 -4.62 4.05 -2.08
CA SER A 31 -4.21 4.78 -0.89
C SER A 31 -2.82 4.34 -0.43
N PRO A 32 -1.77 5.14 -0.71
CA PRO A 32 -0.40 4.79 -0.33
C PRO A 32 -0.22 4.66 1.18
N GLY A 33 0.63 3.73 1.61
CA GLY A 33 0.99 3.48 3.00
C GLY A 33 1.87 4.57 3.61
N LEU A 34 1.42 5.82 3.51
CA LEU A 34 2.09 7.01 4.00
C LEU A 34 1.29 7.63 5.14
N ALA A 35 2.00 8.13 6.15
CA ALA A 35 1.43 8.93 7.23
C ALA A 35 2.33 10.13 7.53
N VAL A 36 1.74 11.28 7.84
CA VAL A 36 2.45 12.52 8.18
C VAL A 36 1.75 13.21 9.33
N LEU A 37 2.51 13.52 10.38
CA LEU A 37 2.05 14.44 11.43
C LEU A 37 2.33 15.88 10.97
N HIS A 38 1.27 16.64 10.70
CA HIS A 38 1.36 18.03 10.25
C HIS A 38 0.29 18.86 10.96
N GLU A 39 0.68 20.02 11.50
CA GLU A 39 -0.21 20.92 12.25
C GLU A 39 -1.00 20.22 13.37
N GLY A 40 -0.35 19.30 14.10
CA GLY A 40 -0.97 18.55 15.21
C GLY A 40 -1.98 17.48 14.79
N ARG A 41 -2.10 17.18 13.51
CA ARG A 41 -2.97 16.14 12.96
C ARG A 41 -2.18 15.10 12.19
N VAL A 42 -2.61 13.86 12.27
CA VAL A 42 -2.07 12.77 11.46
C VAL A 42 -2.90 12.64 10.19
N HIS A 43 -2.22 12.77 9.06
CA HIS A 43 -2.75 12.55 7.73
C HIS A 43 -2.26 11.19 7.24
N VAL A 44 -3.11 10.43 6.56
CA VAL A 44 -2.78 9.10 6.01
C VAL A 44 -3.15 9.00 4.54
N GLY A 45 -2.56 8.04 3.83
CA GLY A 45 -2.88 7.79 2.44
C GLY A 45 -2.61 8.98 1.51
N GLY A 46 -3.54 9.25 0.61
CA GLY A 46 -3.46 10.36 -0.35
C GLY A 46 -3.29 11.74 0.31
N ASP A 47 -3.86 11.94 1.50
CA ASP A 47 -3.67 13.18 2.27
C ASP A 47 -2.25 13.34 2.78
N ALA A 48 -1.57 12.25 3.15
CA ALA A 48 -0.18 12.25 3.54
C ALA A 48 0.76 12.53 2.36
N VAL A 49 0.46 11.99 1.17
CA VAL A 49 1.26 12.22 -0.06
C VAL A 49 1.48 13.71 -0.31
N ARG A 50 0.44 14.53 -0.17
CA ARG A 50 0.50 15.99 -0.41
C ARG A 50 1.36 16.77 0.59
N ARG A 51 1.79 16.13 1.69
CA ARG A 51 2.54 16.75 2.80
C ARG A 51 3.88 16.08 3.08
N TYR A 52 4.12 14.95 2.44
CA TYR A 52 5.24 14.06 2.74
C TYR A 52 6.60 14.77 2.65
N ARG A 53 6.82 15.58 1.61
CA ARG A 53 8.06 16.32 1.38
C ARG A 53 8.13 17.65 2.15
N ILE A 54 6.98 18.14 2.61
CA ILE A 54 6.89 19.38 3.40
C ILE A 54 7.26 19.14 4.85
N ALA A 55 6.90 17.98 5.40
CA ALA A 55 7.16 17.61 6.80
C ALA A 55 7.88 16.25 6.93
N PRO A 56 9.06 16.07 6.31
CA PRO A 56 9.70 14.75 6.20
C PRO A 56 10.12 14.15 7.55
N LEU A 57 10.47 14.98 8.55
CA LEU A 57 10.85 14.51 9.89
C LEU A 57 9.68 13.89 10.67
N HIS A 58 8.45 14.20 10.28
CA HIS A 58 7.22 13.69 10.89
C HIS A 58 6.49 12.70 9.98
N ALA A 59 7.13 12.25 8.90
CA ALA A 59 6.59 11.28 7.98
C ALA A 59 6.90 9.85 8.42
N GLN A 60 5.97 8.94 8.17
CA GLN A 60 6.11 7.51 8.35
C GLN A 60 5.59 6.79 7.10
N ASN A 61 6.36 5.83 6.62
CA ASN A 61 6.06 5.10 5.39
C ASN A 61 6.41 3.61 5.46
N ARG A 62 6.73 3.10 6.66
CA ARG A 62 7.08 1.69 6.90
C ARG A 62 6.12 0.97 7.83
N PHE A 63 5.07 1.65 8.31
CA PHE A 63 4.17 1.10 9.32
C PHE A 63 3.38 -0.13 8.84
N TRP A 64 3.15 -0.29 7.53
CA TRP A 64 2.63 -1.53 6.97
C TRP A 64 3.70 -2.61 6.87
N GLN A 65 4.87 -2.30 6.29
CA GLN A 65 5.97 -3.25 6.15
C GLN A 65 6.50 -3.74 7.51
N ALA A 66 6.62 -2.82 8.48
CA ALA A 66 7.11 -3.08 9.83
C ALA A 66 5.98 -2.99 10.86
N LEU A 67 4.83 -3.59 10.55
CA LEU A 67 3.67 -3.58 11.45
C LEU A 67 4.05 -4.18 12.81
N SER A 68 4.00 -3.35 13.86
CA SER A 68 4.40 -3.69 15.22
C SER A 68 3.73 -2.77 16.23
N LEU A 69 3.90 -3.09 17.52
CA LEU A 69 3.55 -2.22 18.64
C LEU A 69 4.74 -1.35 19.10
N ASP A 70 5.82 -1.30 18.33
CA ASP A 70 6.96 -0.44 18.64
C ASP A 70 6.58 1.03 18.53
N ALA A 71 7.15 1.84 19.43
CA ALA A 71 6.88 3.26 19.49
C ALA A 71 7.42 3.98 18.25
N LEU A 72 6.61 4.89 17.72
CA LEU A 72 7.03 5.81 16.67
C LEU A 72 8.02 6.86 17.22
N PRO A 73 8.87 7.47 16.37
CA PRO A 73 9.77 8.56 16.78
C PRO A 73 9.03 9.83 17.20
N TRP A 74 7.73 9.91 16.93
CA TRP A 74 6.82 10.96 17.38
C TRP A 74 5.48 10.34 17.79
N SER A 75 4.73 11.06 18.62
CA SER A 75 3.38 10.66 19.00
C SER A 75 2.38 11.78 18.75
N ALA A 76 1.16 11.41 18.43
CA ALA A 76 0.02 12.31 18.34
C ALA A 76 -1.13 11.70 19.15
N ARG A 77 -2.21 12.47 19.36
CA ARG A 77 -3.36 12.02 20.14
C ARG A 77 -3.94 10.71 19.55
N GLY A 78 -3.79 9.61 20.31
CA GLY A 78 -4.29 8.28 19.94
C GLY A 78 -3.41 7.51 18.94
N ILE A 79 -2.20 8.02 18.62
CA ILE A 79 -1.25 7.37 17.72
C ILE A 79 0.15 7.41 18.33
N ALA A 80 0.69 6.25 18.64
CA ALA A 80 2.01 6.08 19.23
C ALA A 80 2.82 4.95 18.60
N THR A 81 2.19 4.03 17.87
CA THR A 81 2.80 2.82 17.29
C THR A 81 2.54 2.69 15.79
N ALA A 82 3.26 1.78 15.13
CA ALA A 82 2.99 1.42 13.74
C ALA A 82 1.56 0.84 13.55
N ALA A 83 1.08 0.07 14.52
CA ALA A 83 -0.27 -0.49 14.51
C ALA A 83 -1.35 0.60 14.58
N ASP A 84 -1.13 1.68 15.35
CA ASP A 84 -2.06 2.82 15.42
C ASP A 84 -2.13 3.56 14.07
N LEU A 85 -0.99 3.70 13.37
CA LEU A 85 -0.99 4.27 12.01
C LEU A 85 -1.73 3.38 11.02
N ALA A 86 -1.51 2.06 11.09
CA ALA A 86 -2.22 1.09 10.25
C ALA A 86 -3.74 1.15 10.51
N HIS A 87 -4.15 1.24 11.79
CA HIS A 87 -5.55 1.43 12.17
C HIS A 87 -6.13 2.74 11.60
N ALA A 88 -5.43 3.87 11.77
CA ALA A 88 -5.86 5.15 11.24
C ALA A 88 -6.02 5.12 9.71
N HIS A 89 -5.08 4.47 9.00
CA HIS A 89 -5.12 4.34 7.55
C HIS A 89 -6.25 3.43 7.09
N LEU A 90 -6.41 2.25 7.69
CA LEU A 90 -7.48 1.30 7.36
C LEU A 90 -8.85 1.90 7.67
N SER A 91 -9.01 2.60 8.81
CA SER A 91 -10.25 3.32 9.15
C SER A 91 -10.61 4.40 8.14
N ALA A 92 -9.62 5.09 7.58
CA ALA A 92 -9.85 6.09 6.54
C ALA A 92 -10.35 5.47 5.22
N LEU A 93 -9.94 4.23 4.91
CA LEU A 93 -10.44 3.47 3.76
C LEU A 93 -11.84 2.89 4.00
N LEU A 94 -12.09 2.39 5.21
CA LEU A 94 -13.32 1.69 5.59
C LEU A 94 -14.42 2.65 6.07
N THR A 95 -14.71 3.70 5.29
CA THR A 95 -15.83 4.62 5.59
C THR A 95 -17.19 3.91 5.49
N ALA A 96 -18.24 4.51 6.05
CA ALA A 96 -19.59 3.95 5.97
C ALA A 96 -20.06 3.77 4.53
N GLU A 97 -19.75 4.73 3.66
CA GLU A 97 -20.04 4.68 2.22
C GLU A 97 -19.27 3.57 1.53
N ALA A 98 -17.99 3.39 1.88
CA ALA A 98 -17.15 2.35 1.31
C ALA A 98 -17.64 0.95 1.68
N ARG A 99 -18.07 0.75 2.94
CA ARG A 99 -18.57 -0.54 3.43
C ARG A 99 -19.90 -0.94 2.79
N HIS A 100 -20.76 0.03 2.52
CA HIS A 100 -22.12 -0.24 2.02
C HIS A 100 -22.85 -1.35 2.82
N GLY A 101 -22.69 -1.33 4.17
CA GLY A 101 -23.26 -2.31 5.08
C GLY A 101 -22.56 -3.68 5.14
N ALA A 102 -21.36 -3.82 4.55
CA ALA A 102 -20.56 -5.03 4.69
C ALA A 102 -19.71 -4.98 5.97
N ASP A 103 -19.75 -6.06 6.74
CA ASP A 103 -19.04 -6.20 8.03
C ASP A 103 -17.93 -7.26 7.99
N GLU A 104 -17.80 -7.98 6.89
CA GLU A 104 -16.76 -9.00 6.69
C GLU A 104 -15.68 -8.51 5.72
N LEU A 105 -14.41 -8.79 6.06
CA LEU A 105 -13.23 -8.35 5.33
C LEU A 105 -12.36 -9.54 4.91
N LEU A 106 -11.99 -9.59 3.63
CA LEU A 106 -10.93 -10.45 3.10
C LEU A 106 -9.69 -9.58 2.87
N LEU A 107 -8.53 -10.05 3.35
CA LEU A 107 -7.26 -9.34 3.19
C LEU A 107 -6.32 -10.11 2.28
N ALA A 108 -5.93 -9.52 1.15
CA ALA A 108 -4.84 -10.02 0.32
C ALA A 108 -3.52 -9.45 0.87
N VAL A 109 -2.69 -10.33 1.43
CA VAL A 109 -1.49 -9.97 2.18
C VAL A 109 -0.24 -10.29 1.38
N PRO A 110 0.72 -9.35 1.26
CA PRO A 110 1.98 -9.60 0.56
C PRO A 110 2.81 -10.67 1.25
N PRO A 111 3.71 -11.36 0.54
CA PRO A 111 4.59 -12.34 1.14
C PRO A 111 5.53 -11.67 2.16
N GLY A 112 5.94 -12.42 3.18
CA GLY A 112 6.92 -11.95 4.16
C GLY A 112 6.35 -11.46 5.49
N TYR A 113 5.04 -11.33 5.65
CA TYR A 113 4.45 -11.05 6.96
C TYR A 113 4.67 -12.19 7.94
N THR A 114 5.13 -11.89 9.15
CA THR A 114 5.26 -12.84 10.25
C THR A 114 3.89 -13.19 10.84
N ARG A 115 3.85 -14.23 11.66
CA ARG A 115 2.60 -14.58 12.38
C ARG A 115 2.14 -13.48 13.33
N GLU A 116 3.08 -12.80 13.98
CA GLU A 116 2.77 -11.66 14.84
C GLU A 116 2.14 -10.51 14.04
N GLN A 117 2.71 -10.17 12.89
CA GLN A 117 2.19 -9.14 12.01
C GLN A 117 0.79 -9.49 11.48
N LEU A 118 0.57 -10.75 11.10
CA LEU A 118 -0.77 -11.23 10.69
C LEU A 118 -1.77 -11.14 11.84
N GLY A 119 -1.36 -11.47 13.08
CA GLY A 119 -2.18 -11.31 14.27
C GLY A 119 -2.54 -9.85 14.56
N LEU A 120 -1.56 -8.95 14.47
CA LEU A 120 -1.79 -7.51 14.61
C LEU A 120 -2.71 -6.96 13.51
N LEU A 121 -2.55 -7.41 12.27
CA LEU A 121 -3.41 -7.01 11.16
C LEU A 121 -4.88 -7.37 11.39
N VAL A 122 -5.12 -8.59 11.89
CA VAL A 122 -6.49 -9.01 12.28
C VAL A 122 -7.03 -8.15 13.43
N GLY A 123 -6.19 -7.84 14.42
CA GLY A 123 -6.56 -6.94 15.52
C GLY A 123 -6.91 -5.53 15.01
N VAL A 124 -6.09 -4.96 14.15
CA VAL A 124 -6.32 -3.65 13.52
C VAL A 124 -7.66 -3.64 12.75
N ALA A 125 -7.94 -4.66 11.97
CA ALA A 125 -9.22 -4.75 11.24
C ALA A 125 -10.43 -4.84 12.17
N ASN A 126 -10.33 -5.63 13.25
CA ASN A 126 -11.39 -5.74 14.25
C ASN A 126 -11.66 -4.40 14.96
N GLU A 127 -10.62 -3.64 15.29
CA GLU A 127 -10.74 -2.28 15.85
C GLU A 127 -11.39 -1.30 14.87
N CYS A 128 -11.24 -1.52 13.55
CA CYS A 128 -11.99 -0.77 12.53
C CYS A 128 -13.46 -1.19 12.44
N GLY A 129 -13.92 -2.14 13.24
CA GLY A 129 -15.31 -2.63 13.28
C GLY A 129 -15.69 -3.51 12.09
N VAL A 130 -14.73 -4.28 11.55
CA VAL A 130 -14.97 -5.30 10.53
C VAL A 130 -14.37 -6.64 10.96
N SER A 131 -15.09 -7.73 10.70
CA SER A 131 -14.61 -9.08 11.02
C SER A 131 -13.76 -9.62 9.89
N VAL A 132 -12.54 -10.09 10.19
CA VAL A 132 -11.69 -10.71 9.18
C VAL A 132 -12.20 -12.12 8.87
N ARG A 133 -12.77 -12.29 7.67
CA ARG A 133 -13.22 -13.59 7.16
C ARG A 133 -12.05 -14.49 6.75
N GLY A 134 -10.97 -13.89 6.26
CA GLY A 134 -9.79 -14.64 5.84
C GLY A 134 -8.65 -13.76 5.38
N LEU A 135 -7.46 -14.38 5.35
CA LEU A 135 -6.26 -13.84 4.76
C LEU A 135 -5.90 -14.69 3.55
N VAL A 136 -5.57 -14.06 2.43
CA VAL A 136 -5.12 -14.72 1.21
C VAL A 136 -3.77 -14.16 0.81
N ASP A 137 -2.92 -15.00 0.22
CA ASP A 137 -1.67 -14.54 -0.38
C ASP A 137 -1.96 -13.62 -1.56
N ALA A 138 -1.33 -12.43 -1.59
CA ALA A 138 -1.57 -11.44 -2.63
C ALA A 138 -1.22 -11.98 -4.03
N GLY A 139 -0.14 -12.76 -4.15
CA GLY A 139 0.23 -13.39 -5.42
C GLY A 139 -0.80 -14.41 -5.90
N LEU A 140 -1.40 -15.18 -4.99
CA LEU A 140 -2.48 -16.11 -5.33
C LEU A 140 -3.75 -15.35 -5.74
N ALA A 141 -4.09 -14.27 -5.03
CA ALA A 141 -5.24 -13.43 -5.37
C ALA A 141 -5.08 -12.78 -6.74
N ALA A 142 -3.90 -12.23 -7.03
CA ALA A 142 -3.59 -11.54 -8.29
C ALA A 142 -3.73 -12.45 -9.53
N VAL A 143 -3.42 -13.74 -9.40
CA VAL A 143 -3.47 -14.68 -10.52
C VAL A 143 -4.78 -15.49 -10.59
N ALA A 144 -5.72 -15.26 -9.68
CA ALA A 144 -6.98 -16.02 -9.63
C ALA A 144 -7.79 -15.96 -10.93
N THR A 145 -7.66 -14.87 -11.69
CA THR A 145 -8.34 -14.65 -12.98
C THR A 145 -7.44 -14.88 -14.20
N VAL A 146 -6.16 -15.20 -13.98
CA VAL A 146 -5.21 -15.44 -15.05
C VAL A 146 -5.39 -16.86 -15.62
N ALA A 147 -5.20 -17.02 -16.94
CA ALA A 147 -5.28 -18.32 -17.58
C ALA A 147 -4.35 -19.34 -16.90
N PRO A 148 -4.82 -20.58 -16.65
CA PRO A 148 -4.03 -21.58 -15.95
C PRO A 148 -2.72 -21.89 -16.66
N ALA A 149 -1.60 -21.78 -15.93
CA ALA A 149 -0.28 -22.20 -16.38
C ALA A 149 0.35 -23.11 -15.32
N PRO A 150 1.24 -24.04 -15.71
CA PRO A 150 1.90 -24.94 -14.75
C PRO A 150 2.70 -24.18 -13.68
N CYS A 151 3.25 -23.03 -14.05
CA CYS A 151 4.05 -22.16 -13.21
C CYS A 151 3.78 -20.70 -13.58
N LEU A 152 3.61 -19.85 -12.58
CA LEU A 152 3.40 -18.42 -12.71
C LEU A 152 4.39 -17.69 -11.80
N LEU A 153 4.96 -16.60 -12.30
CA LEU A 153 5.76 -15.68 -11.52
C LEU A 153 4.96 -14.39 -11.34
N HIS A 154 4.60 -14.07 -10.10
CA HIS A 154 3.99 -12.82 -9.74
C HIS A 154 5.06 -11.86 -9.22
N LEU A 155 5.17 -10.69 -9.84
CA LEU A 155 6.04 -9.59 -9.41
C LEU A 155 5.14 -8.49 -8.84
N ASP A 156 5.45 -8.06 -7.63
CA ASP A 156 4.70 -7.02 -6.92
C ASP A 156 5.64 -5.90 -6.46
N LEU A 157 5.30 -4.66 -6.78
CA LEU A 157 6.05 -3.47 -6.40
C LEU A 157 5.39 -2.84 -5.17
N GLN A 158 6.06 -2.96 -4.04
CA GLN A 158 5.68 -2.33 -2.79
C GLN A 158 6.41 -0.99 -2.61
N LEU A 159 6.12 -0.27 -1.56
CA LEU A 159 6.67 1.07 -1.34
C LEU A 159 8.20 1.08 -1.21
N HIS A 160 8.77 0.13 -0.46
CA HIS A 160 10.21 0.05 -0.16
C HIS A 160 10.93 -1.13 -0.81
N GLN A 161 10.21 -2.09 -1.32
CA GLN A 161 10.76 -3.33 -1.87
C GLN A 161 9.91 -3.84 -3.03
N ALA A 162 10.45 -4.74 -3.81
CA ALA A 162 9.66 -5.60 -4.68
C ALA A 162 9.58 -7.01 -4.09
N SER A 163 8.56 -7.76 -4.45
CA SER A 163 8.49 -9.19 -4.18
C SER A 163 8.30 -9.99 -5.46
N ALA A 164 8.94 -11.14 -5.52
CA ALA A 164 8.78 -12.13 -6.59
C ALA A 164 8.21 -13.41 -5.98
N THR A 165 7.02 -13.81 -6.39
CA THR A 165 6.31 -14.97 -5.86
C THR A 165 6.14 -16.03 -6.94
N LEU A 166 6.68 -17.22 -6.69
CA LEU A 166 6.54 -18.38 -7.57
C LEU A 166 5.30 -19.19 -7.16
N LEU A 167 4.41 -19.38 -8.12
CA LEU A 167 3.16 -20.12 -7.96
C LEU A 167 3.15 -21.31 -8.90
N GLU A 168 2.79 -22.48 -8.36
CA GLU A 168 2.74 -23.73 -9.10
C GLU A 168 1.34 -24.36 -9.04
N ALA A 169 0.87 -24.81 -10.19
CA ALA A 169 -0.40 -25.51 -10.32
C ALA A 169 -0.21 -27.01 -10.08
N SER A 170 -0.97 -27.57 -9.14
CA SER A 170 -1.13 -29.01 -9.00
C SER A 170 -2.26 -29.47 -9.91
N ARG A 171 -1.93 -30.10 -11.04
CA ARG A 171 -2.95 -30.67 -11.95
C ARG A 171 -3.77 -31.77 -11.30
N ALA A 172 -3.17 -32.52 -10.37
CA ALA A 172 -3.84 -33.63 -9.68
C ALA A 172 -4.90 -33.11 -8.69
N GLU A 173 -4.65 -31.97 -8.06
CA GLU A 173 -5.51 -31.40 -7.02
C GLU A 173 -6.38 -30.26 -7.55
N GLY A 174 -6.12 -29.75 -8.76
CA GLY A 174 -6.80 -28.57 -9.29
C GLY A 174 -6.52 -27.31 -8.47
N THR A 175 -5.40 -27.25 -7.76
CA THR A 175 -5.03 -26.17 -6.84
C THR A 175 -3.83 -25.40 -7.34
N LEU A 176 -3.75 -24.12 -6.96
CA LEU A 176 -2.59 -23.27 -7.14
C LEU A 176 -2.00 -22.96 -5.77
N ARG A 177 -0.69 -23.08 -5.63
CA ARG A 177 0.00 -22.80 -4.36
C ARG A 177 1.27 -21.98 -4.58
N ARG A 178 1.59 -21.15 -3.58
CA ARG A 178 2.89 -20.49 -3.50
C ARG A 178 3.94 -21.53 -3.08
N THR A 179 4.99 -21.70 -3.88
CA THR A 179 6.11 -22.60 -3.57
C THR A 179 7.33 -21.82 -3.06
N ARG A 180 7.51 -20.59 -3.55
CA ARG A 180 8.63 -19.75 -3.14
C ARG A 180 8.26 -18.26 -3.24
N TYR A 181 8.92 -17.44 -2.43
CA TYR A 181 8.96 -15.99 -2.64
C TYR A 181 10.35 -15.44 -2.31
N GLU A 182 10.68 -14.33 -2.93
CA GLU A 182 11.88 -13.54 -2.65
C GLU A 182 11.46 -12.09 -2.45
N LEU A 183 12.09 -11.43 -1.48
CA LEU A 183 11.96 -10.01 -1.26
C LEU A 183 13.22 -9.30 -1.79
N LEU A 184 13.03 -8.21 -2.49
CA LEU A 184 14.07 -7.38 -3.08
C LEU A 184 14.06 -6.00 -2.39
N PRO A 185 14.72 -5.86 -1.23
CA PRO A 185 14.77 -4.61 -0.49
C PRO A 185 15.39 -3.49 -1.33
N GLY A 186 14.85 -2.28 -1.22
CA GLY A 186 15.34 -1.12 -1.97
C GLY A 186 14.88 -1.04 -3.42
N ALA A 187 14.17 -2.05 -3.94
CA ALA A 187 13.60 -2.07 -5.30
C ALA A 187 12.12 -1.63 -5.29
N GLY A 188 11.71 -0.78 -4.36
CA GLY A 188 10.34 -0.31 -4.23
C GLY A 188 10.03 0.96 -5.01
N VAL A 189 8.75 1.33 -5.01
CA VAL A 189 8.22 2.49 -5.74
C VAL A 189 8.90 3.80 -5.34
N LEU A 190 9.24 3.98 -4.05
CA LEU A 190 9.92 5.19 -3.58
C LEU A 190 11.31 5.34 -4.19
N ALA A 191 12.10 4.25 -4.28
CA ALA A 191 13.42 4.28 -4.88
C ALA A 191 13.33 4.61 -6.39
N LEU A 192 12.38 4.02 -7.11
CA LEU A 192 12.14 4.30 -8.52
C LEU A 192 11.75 5.77 -8.74
N ARG A 193 10.80 6.28 -7.95
CA ARG A 193 10.38 7.69 -8.03
C ARG A 193 11.50 8.65 -7.70
N GLN A 194 12.39 8.31 -6.76
CA GLN A 194 13.54 9.13 -6.42
C GLN A 194 14.52 9.25 -7.61
N VAL A 195 14.87 8.13 -8.23
CA VAL A 195 15.76 8.11 -9.42
C VAL A 195 15.15 8.94 -10.56
N MET A 196 13.85 8.84 -10.78
CA MET A 196 13.15 9.64 -11.80
C MET A 196 13.17 11.13 -11.47
N ALA A 197 12.89 11.50 -10.22
CA ALA A 197 12.92 12.89 -9.75
C ALA A 197 14.31 13.51 -9.91
N GLU A 198 15.38 12.79 -9.54
CA GLU A 198 16.77 13.22 -9.70
C GLU A 198 17.16 13.40 -11.19
N SER A 199 16.70 12.49 -12.05
CA SER A 199 16.92 12.59 -13.49
C SER A 199 16.26 13.84 -14.08
N ILE A 200 15.01 14.12 -13.70
CA ILE A 200 14.26 15.30 -14.13
C ILE A 200 14.92 16.58 -13.57
N ALA A 201 15.29 16.59 -12.29
CA ALA A 201 15.95 17.72 -11.66
C ALA A 201 17.28 18.06 -12.38
N THR A 202 18.04 17.02 -12.75
CA THR A 202 19.27 17.19 -13.53
C THR A 202 19.01 17.90 -14.87
N ALA A 203 17.94 17.54 -15.59
CA ALA A 203 17.54 18.20 -16.82
C ALA A 203 17.14 19.67 -16.56
N PHE A 204 16.32 19.94 -15.54
CA PHE A 204 15.95 21.31 -15.15
C PHE A 204 17.17 22.18 -14.84
N VAL A 205 18.13 21.67 -14.07
CA VAL A 205 19.35 22.43 -13.74
C VAL A 205 20.17 22.76 -15.00
N ARG A 206 20.27 21.83 -15.94
CA ARG A 206 21.02 22.04 -17.19
C ARG A 206 20.36 23.11 -18.08
N GLU A 207 19.05 23.07 -18.21
CA GLU A 207 18.32 23.94 -19.13
C GLU A 207 17.97 25.31 -18.53
N THR A 208 17.63 25.34 -17.23
CA THR A 208 17.06 26.55 -16.61
C THR A 208 17.86 27.12 -15.45
N ARG A 209 18.88 26.40 -14.96
CA ARG A 209 19.61 26.70 -13.72
C ARG A 209 18.77 26.62 -12.46
N PHE A 210 17.54 26.12 -12.55
CA PHE A 210 16.64 25.89 -11.40
C PHE A 210 16.74 24.44 -10.94
N ASP A 211 16.96 24.24 -9.63
CA ASP A 211 16.94 22.91 -9.00
C ASP A 211 15.62 22.70 -8.26
N PRO A 212 14.70 21.88 -8.78
CA PRO A 212 13.42 21.62 -8.13
C PRO A 212 13.54 20.84 -6.81
N LEU A 213 14.68 20.18 -6.54
CA LEU A 213 14.91 19.44 -5.30
C LEU A 213 15.52 20.30 -4.18
N HIS A 214 15.87 21.58 -4.46
CA HIS A 214 16.53 22.45 -3.50
C HIS A 214 15.60 22.93 -2.36
N GLN A 215 14.30 23.01 -2.59
CA GLN A 215 13.30 23.45 -1.61
C GLN A 215 12.16 22.45 -1.48
N ALA A 216 11.69 22.21 -0.24
CA ALA A 216 10.63 21.25 0.05
C ALA A 216 9.35 21.47 -0.79
N ALA A 217 8.96 22.74 -1.02
CA ALA A 217 7.77 23.05 -1.81
C ALA A 217 7.92 22.68 -3.30
N SER A 218 9.08 22.93 -3.91
CA SER A 218 9.35 22.56 -5.31
C SER A 218 9.57 21.05 -5.46
N GLU A 219 10.20 20.42 -4.48
CA GLU A 219 10.34 18.96 -4.41
C GLU A 219 8.97 18.29 -4.32
N GLN A 220 8.10 18.75 -3.41
CA GLN A 220 6.74 18.22 -3.30
C GLN A 220 6.00 18.35 -4.65
N ARG A 221 6.06 19.53 -5.28
CA ARG A 221 5.40 19.76 -6.57
C ARG A 221 5.94 18.84 -7.67
N LEU A 222 7.25 18.59 -7.71
CA LEU A 222 7.84 17.65 -8.67
C LEU A 222 7.28 16.23 -8.45
N HIS A 223 7.22 15.78 -7.20
CA HIS A 223 6.68 14.47 -6.86
C HIS A 223 5.17 14.34 -7.13
N ASP A 224 4.39 15.42 -6.98
CA ASP A 224 2.96 15.45 -7.30
C ASP A 224 2.71 15.33 -8.82
N LEU A 225 3.61 15.90 -9.63
CA LEU A 225 3.53 15.88 -11.09
C LEU A 225 4.08 14.60 -11.72
N LEU A 226 4.93 13.86 -11.02
CA LEU A 226 5.60 12.68 -11.57
C LEU A 226 4.62 11.59 -12.01
N PRO A 227 3.61 11.17 -11.21
CA PRO A 227 2.67 10.13 -11.64
C PRO A 227 1.90 10.47 -12.93
N PRO A 228 1.26 11.66 -13.08
CA PRO A 228 0.55 11.98 -14.33
C PRO A 228 1.49 12.10 -15.53
N TRP A 229 2.75 12.51 -15.35
CA TRP A 229 3.72 12.49 -16.45
C TRP A 229 4.07 11.08 -16.90
N LEU A 230 4.24 10.15 -15.96
CA LEU A 230 4.51 8.75 -16.30
C LEU A 230 3.32 8.10 -17.00
N GLN A 231 2.10 8.41 -16.58
CA GLN A 231 0.88 7.95 -17.27
C GLN A 231 0.76 8.48 -18.70
N ALA A 232 1.21 9.72 -18.94
CA ALA A 232 1.19 10.31 -20.28
C ALA A 232 2.23 9.72 -21.23
N LEU A 233 3.22 8.97 -20.73
CA LEU A 233 4.27 8.29 -21.50
C LEU A 233 3.94 6.81 -21.80
N ALA A 234 2.96 6.23 -21.08
CA ALA A 234 2.54 4.83 -21.24
C ALA A 234 1.49 4.69 -22.34
#